data_b32d910751540159ec1bb326c01b9267
#
_entry.id   b32d910751540159ec1bb326c01b9267
#
_cell.length_a   1.000
_cell.length_b   1.000
_cell.length_c   1.000
_cell.angle_alpha   90.00
_cell.angle_beta   90.00
_cell.angle_gamma   90.00
#
_symmetry.space_group_name_H-M   'P 1'
#
loop_
_entity.id
_entity.type
_entity.pdbx_description
1 polymer ?
#
loop_
_entity_poly.entity_id
_entity_poly.type
_entity_poly.pdbx_seq_one_letter_code
_entity_poly.pdbx_strand_id
1 'polypeptide(L)'
;MVCSFAGHADMNINPSLKESPMTVKMNIDDQQFEVILHDNPAAKAFVNTLPLQLGMEELNANEIFADLPHKLPSSPVRPGTIHAGDLMLYGTQTLVLFYASFESSYRYTPIGKVIHPENLPAMVDKKKIGVRFNDH
;
A
#
# COMPACT_ATOMS: atom_id res chain seq x y z
N MET A 1 -19.56 38.92 18.24
CA MET A 1 -19.27 38.40 18.19
C MET A 1 -19.18 37.65 17.87
N VAL A 2 -19.05 37.62 17.52
CA VAL A 2 -18.87 36.82 17.33
C VAL A 2 -18.67 35.95 16.97
N CYS A 3 -18.29 35.87 16.83
CA CYS A 3 -18.08 34.94 16.62
C CYS A 3 -17.94 34.20 16.20
N SER A 4 -17.74 34.41 16.06
CA SER A 4 -17.56 33.55 15.82
C SER A 4 -17.35 32.84 15.49
N PHE A 5 -17.06 32.97 15.58
CA PHE A 5 -16.83 31.99 15.49
C PHE A 5 -16.83 31.31 15.01
N ALA A 6 -16.74 31.71 14.99
CA ALA A 6 -16.68 30.76 14.78
C ALA A 6 -16.77 30.05 14.31
N GLY A 7 -16.65 30.31 14.30
CA GLY A 7 -16.67 29.40 14.22
C GLY A 7 -16.62 28.80 13.61
N HIS A 8 -16.35 28.87 13.67
CA HIS A 8 -16.18 27.96 13.49
C HIS A 8 -16.18 27.26 12.99
N ALA A 9 -16.08 27.65 12.78
CA ALA A 9 -15.95 26.89 12.67
C ALA A 9 -15.92 26.10 12.43
N ASP A 10 -15.77 26.03 12.49
CA ASP A 10 -15.67 25.18 12.49
C ASP A 10 -15.80 24.41 12.01
N MET A 11 -15.72 24.32 11.97
CA MET A 11 -15.77 23.65 11.78
C MET A 11 -15.65 22.99 11.11
N ASN A 12 -15.36 23.07 10.89
CA ASN A 12 -15.13 22.51 10.38
C ASN A 12 -14.85 21.67 10.15
N ILE A 13 -14.85 21.73 10.38
CA ILE A 13 -14.66 20.63 10.18
C ILE A 13 -13.93 19.94 9.63
N ASN A 14 -13.89 19.17 10.46
CA ASN A 14 -13.13 19.23 9.43
C ASN A 14 -13.00 18.03 8.55
N PRO A 15 -13.73 17.97 7.50
CA PRO A 15 -13.77 16.84 6.60
C PRO A 15 -12.46 16.51 5.94
N SER A 16 -11.64 17.53 5.64
CA SER A 16 -10.38 17.28 4.99
C SER A 16 -9.45 16.44 5.87
N LEU A 17 -9.51 16.59 7.17
CA LEU A 17 -8.73 15.77 8.07
C LEU A 17 -9.19 14.31 8.04
N LYS A 18 -10.49 14.09 7.95
CA LYS A 18 -11.02 12.74 7.84
C LYS A 18 -10.57 12.06 6.56
N GLU A 19 -10.38 12.85 5.52
CA GLU A 19 -10.06 12.35 4.20
C GLU A 19 -8.58 12.35 3.89
N SER A 20 -7.76 12.77 4.85
CA SER A 20 -6.31 12.72 4.66
C SER A 20 -5.89 11.28 4.44
N PRO A 21 -5.08 11.02 3.41
CA PRO A 21 -4.63 9.66 3.17
C PRO A 21 -3.77 9.16 4.31
N MET A 22 -3.94 7.90 4.64
CA MET A 22 -3.05 7.24 5.57
C MET A 22 -1.84 6.75 4.80
N THR A 23 -0.65 7.01 5.32
CA THR A 23 0.58 6.56 4.68
C THR A 23 1.39 5.72 5.65
N VAL A 24 2.14 4.78 5.08
CA VAL A 24 3.10 3.98 5.82
C VAL A 24 4.43 4.03 5.08
N LYS A 25 5.49 3.64 5.77
CA LYS A 25 6.83 3.62 5.18
C LYS A 25 7.20 2.21 4.79
N MET A 26 7.86 2.10 3.65
CA MET A 26 8.35 0.84 3.12
C MET A 26 9.83 1.01 2.84
N ASN A 27 10.65 0.11 3.37
CA ASN A 27 12.08 0.14 3.15
C ASN A 27 12.51 -1.09 2.38
N ILE A 28 13.28 -0.88 1.33
CA ILE A 28 13.93 -1.93 0.57
C ILE A 28 15.39 -1.59 0.58
N ASP A 29 16.21 -2.43 1.20
CA ASP A 29 17.61 -2.14 1.47
C ASP A 29 17.72 -0.79 2.18
N ASP A 30 18.47 0.16 1.65
CA ASP A 30 18.63 1.49 2.27
C ASP A 30 17.65 2.52 1.71
N GLN A 31 16.77 2.12 0.81
CA GLN A 31 15.85 3.03 0.15
C GLN A 31 14.51 3.04 0.86
N GLN A 32 14.01 4.23 1.19
CA GLN A 32 12.72 4.38 1.84
C GLN A 32 11.69 4.91 0.84
N PHE A 33 10.52 4.29 0.86
CA PHE A 33 9.39 4.69 0.05
C PHE A 33 8.20 5.00 0.95
N GLU A 34 7.29 5.83 0.46
CA GLU A 34 6.01 6.05 1.13
C GLU A 34 4.92 5.34 0.36
N VAL A 35 3.99 4.74 1.10
CA VAL A 35 2.84 4.04 0.52
C VAL A 35 1.57 4.74 1.00
N ILE A 36 0.77 5.22 0.06
CA ILE A 36 -0.56 5.73 0.38
C ILE A 36 -1.50 4.55 0.42
N LEU A 37 -2.23 4.41 1.52
CA LEU A 37 -3.14 3.28 1.70
C LEU A 37 -4.52 3.61 1.20
N HIS A 38 -5.19 2.60 0.66
CA HIS A 38 -6.60 2.70 0.35
C HIS A 38 -7.42 2.75 1.64
N ASP A 39 -8.61 3.32 1.55
CA ASP A 39 -9.53 3.37 2.69
C ASP A 39 -10.47 2.18 2.59
N ASN A 40 -9.97 1.02 3.01
CA ASN A 40 -10.77 -0.21 3.00
C ASN A 40 -10.34 -1.11 4.16
N PRO A 41 -11.14 -2.14 4.48
CA PRO A 41 -10.81 -3.02 5.60
C PRO A 41 -9.48 -3.75 5.46
N ALA A 42 -9.11 -4.14 4.24
CA ALA A 42 -7.85 -4.84 4.01
C ALA A 42 -6.66 -3.96 4.36
N ALA A 43 -6.66 -2.71 3.90
CA ALA A 43 -5.57 -1.78 4.19
C ALA A 43 -5.49 -1.49 5.69
N LYS A 44 -6.63 -1.31 6.34
CA LYS A 44 -6.64 -1.06 7.78
C LYS A 44 -6.10 -2.25 8.55
N ALA A 45 -6.46 -3.46 8.16
CA ALA A 45 -5.94 -4.66 8.80
C ALA A 45 -4.44 -4.80 8.55
N PHE A 46 -3.98 -4.44 7.34
CA PHE A 46 -2.56 -4.46 7.03
C PHE A 46 -1.78 -3.55 7.98
N VAL A 47 -2.26 -2.34 8.21
CA VAL A 47 -1.60 -1.40 9.12
C VAL A 47 -1.47 -1.99 10.52
N ASN A 48 -2.48 -2.73 10.97
CA ASN A 48 -2.47 -3.31 12.30
C ASN A 48 -1.43 -4.42 12.46
N THR A 49 -0.83 -4.89 11.37
CA THR A 49 0.24 -5.90 11.43
C THR A 49 1.63 -5.29 11.52
N LEU A 50 1.75 -3.97 11.38
CA LEU A 50 3.04 -3.31 11.32
C LEU A 50 3.65 -3.13 12.71
N PRO A 51 4.96 -3.15 12.86
CA PRO A 51 5.97 -3.29 11.79
C PRO A 51 6.04 -4.72 11.27
N LEU A 52 6.40 -4.84 10.02
CA LEU A 52 6.38 -6.13 9.33
C LEU A 52 7.60 -6.23 8.43
N GLN A 53 8.30 -7.35 8.52
CA GLN A 53 9.46 -7.65 7.68
C GLN A 53 9.15 -8.87 6.84
N LEU A 54 9.31 -8.76 5.53
CA LEU A 54 9.01 -9.85 4.60
C LEU A 54 10.21 -10.12 3.70
N GLY A 55 10.45 -11.39 3.41
CA GLY A 55 11.32 -11.77 2.30
C GLY A 55 10.44 -12.00 1.09
N MET A 56 10.46 -11.08 0.16
CA MET A 56 9.60 -11.14 -1.01
C MET A 56 10.35 -11.73 -2.19
N GLU A 57 9.62 -12.46 -3.04
CA GLU A 57 10.21 -13.15 -4.17
C GLU A 57 9.74 -12.50 -5.46
N GLU A 58 10.66 -12.40 -6.43
CA GLU A 58 10.39 -11.80 -7.71
C GLU A 58 9.67 -12.79 -8.63
N LEU A 59 8.71 -12.30 -9.41
CA LEU A 59 7.94 -13.13 -10.33
C LEU A 59 7.65 -12.36 -11.61
N ASN A 60 7.94 -12.98 -12.74
CA ASN A 60 7.54 -12.54 -14.08
C ASN A 60 8.04 -11.14 -14.47
N ALA A 61 9.10 -10.65 -13.84
CA ALA A 61 9.68 -9.34 -14.12
C ALA A 61 8.65 -8.20 -13.97
N ASN A 62 7.65 -8.39 -13.11
CA ASN A 62 6.66 -7.34 -12.88
C ASN A 62 6.21 -7.21 -11.42
N GLU A 63 6.56 -8.18 -10.55
CA GLU A 63 6.08 -8.13 -9.17
C GLU A 63 7.02 -8.82 -8.22
N ILE A 64 6.91 -8.44 -6.93
CA ILE A 64 7.46 -9.23 -5.84
C ILE A 64 6.32 -9.55 -4.89
N PHE A 65 6.37 -10.74 -4.26
CA PHE A 65 5.27 -11.21 -3.43
C PHE A 65 5.78 -11.98 -2.22
N ALA A 66 4.94 -12.03 -1.19
CA ALA A 66 5.19 -12.86 -0.01
C ALA A 66 3.88 -13.10 0.72
N ASP A 67 3.77 -14.23 1.37
CA ASP A 67 2.64 -14.48 2.25
C ASP A 67 2.79 -13.71 3.54
N LEU A 68 1.69 -13.14 3.99
CA LEU A 68 1.64 -12.46 5.28
C LEU A 68 1.50 -13.49 6.41
N PRO A 69 1.89 -13.12 7.65
CA PRO A 69 1.71 -14.03 8.78
C PRO A 69 0.26 -14.39 9.05
N HIS A 70 -0.67 -13.49 8.68
CA HIS A 70 -2.09 -13.68 8.95
C HIS A 70 -2.91 -13.30 7.74
N LYS A 71 -4.10 -13.87 7.63
CA LYS A 71 -5.03 -13.49 6.59
C LYS A 71 -5.59 -12.11 6.86
N LEU A 72 -5.91 -11.39 5.78
CA LEU A 72 -6.56 -10.10 5.85
C LEU A 72 -7.97 -10.20 5.26
N PRO A 73 -8.88 -9.29 5.65
CA PRO A 73 -10.16 -9.19 4.95
C PRO A 73 -9.90 -8.93 3.48
N SER A 74 -10.68 -9.54 2.62
CA SER A 74 -10.47 -9.38 1.18
C SER A 74 -11.77 -9.00 0.50
N SER A 75 -11.65 -8.20 -0.55
CA SER A 75 -12.75 -7.80 -1.41
C SER A 75 -12.19 -7.66 -2.82
N PRO A 76 -11.98 -8.80 -3.51
CA PRO A 76 -11.23 -8.78 -4.78
C PRO A 76 -12.01 -8.06 -5.87
N VAL A 77 -11.27 -7.29 -6.65
CA VAL A 77 -11.77 -6.62 -7.84
C VAL A 77 -10.80 -6.87 -8.99
N ARG A 78 -11.26 -6.66 -10.21
CA ARG A 78 -10.39 -6.69 -11.38
C ARG A 78 -9.84 -5.30 -11.62
N PRO A 79 -8.55 -5.08 -11.42
CA PRO A 79 -8.00 -3.75 -11.70
C PRO A 79 -7.91 -3.44 -13.19
N GLY A 80 -7.82 -4.48 -14.03
CA GLY A 80 -7.58 -4.28 -15.45
C GLY A 80 -6.14 -3.92 -15.68
N THR A 81 -5.82 -2.64 -15.58
CA THR A 81 -4.45 -2.16 -15.69
C THR A 81 -3.81 -2.11 -14.32
N ILE A 82 -2.69 -2.79 -14.17
CA ILE A 82 -1.82 -2.70 -13.00
C ILE A 82 -0.80 -1.61 -13.28
N HIS A 83 -0.52 -0.78 -12.27
CA HIS A 83 0.48 0.29 -12.38
C HIS A 83 1.66 0.01 -11.47
N ALA A 84 2.84 0.39 -11.91
CA ALA A 84 4.02 0.29 -11.05
C ALA A 84 3.76 1.04 -9.74
N GLY A 85 4.06 0.39 -8.63
CA GLY A 85 3.78 0.93 -7.31
C GLY A 85 2.51 0.40 -6.67
N ASP A 86 1.66 -0.30 -7.41
CA ASP A 86 0.45 -0.87 -6.82
C ASP A 86 0.82 -1.93 -5.79
N LEU A 87 0.22 -1.82 -4.61
CA LEU A 87 0.35 -2.80 -3.54
C LEU A 87 -0.99 -3.46 -3.34
N MET A 88 -1.05 -4.76 -3.54
CA MET A 88 -2.30 -5.50 -3.62
C MET A 88 -2.23 -6.75 -2.76
N LEU A 89 -3.41 -7.32 -2.47
CA LEU A 89 -3.54 -8.60 -1.81
C LEU A 89 -4.12 -9.59 -2.83
N TYR A 90 -3.42 -10.68 -3.04
CA TYR A 90 -3.92 -11.79 -3.84
C TYR A 90 -4.49 -12.85 -2.91
N GLY A 91 -5.74 -13.26 -3.13
CA GLY A 91 -6.40 -14.13 -2.17
C GLY A 91 -6.60 -13.39 -0.86
N THR A 92 -6.32 -14.05 0.25
CA THR A 92 -6.49 -13.47 1.58
C THR A 92 -5.18 -13.24 2.32
N GLN A 93 -4.05 -13.68 1.76
CA GLN A 93 -2.82 -13.71 2.55
C GLN A 93 -1.56 -13.34 1.77
N THR A 94 -1.60 -13.26 0.44
CA THR A 94 -0.41 -12.99 -0.35
C THR A 94 -0.33 -11.51 -0.70
N LEU A 95 0.69 -10.83 -0.18
CA LEU A 95 0.94 -9.43 -0.49
C LEU A 95 1.77 -9.36 -1.76
N VAL A 96 1.36 -8.50 -2.69
CA VAL A 96 2.02 -8.34 -3.99
C VAL A 96 2.34 -6.87 -4.19
N LEU A 97 3.61 -6.58 -4.48
CA LEU A 97 4.04 -5.24 -4.87
C LEU A 97 4.44 -5.28 -6.34
N PHE A 98 3.77 -4.49 -7.14
CA PHE A 98 4.05 -4.41 -8.58
C PHE A 98 5.07 -3.30 -8.83
N TYR A 99 6.06 -3.61 -9.66
CA TYR A 99 7.06 -2.61 -10.02
C TYR A 99 7.10 -2.34 -11.53
N ALA A 100 6.14 -2.92 -12.26
CA ALA A 100 5.97 -2.65 -13.69
C ALA A 100 4.47 -2.49 -13.96
N SER A 101 4.14 -1.80 -15.04
CA SER A 101 2.76 -1.60 -15.44
C SER A 101 2.40 -2.57 -16.55
N PHE A 102 1.22 -3.19 -16.44
CA PHE A 102 0.78 -4.18 -17.41
C PHE A 102 -0.71 -4.47 -17.23
N GLU A 103 -1.30 -5.20 -18.18
CA GLU A 103 -2.70 -5.60 -18.09
C GLU A 103 -2.80 -6.94 -17.38
N SER A 104 -3.80 -7.07 -16.50
CA SER A 104 -4.02 -8.32 -15.77
C SER A 104 -5.50 -8.65 -15.75
N SER A 105 -5.81 -9.95 -15.88
CA SER A 105 -7.18 -10.44 -15.72
C SER A 105 -7.44 -10.98 -14.32
N TYR A 106 -6.43 -11.01 -13.47
CA TYR A 106 -6.60 -11.52 -12.11
C TYR A 106 -7.34 -10.52 -11.23
N ARG A 107 -7.83 -11.02 -10.12
CA ARG A 107 -8.51 -10.19 -9.12
C ARG A 107 -7.62 -10.01 -7.91
N TYR A 108 -7.62 -8.79 -7.40
CA TYR A 108 -6.82 -8.41 -6.23
C TYR A 108 -7.65 -7.53 -5.32
N THR A 109 -7.31 -7.52 -4.03
CA THR A 109 -7.83 -6.52 -3.11
C THR A 109 -6.81 -5.41 -2.99
N PRO A 110 -7.15 -4.16 -3.35
CA PRO A 110 -6.19 -3.05 -3.25
C PRO A 110 -5.79 -2.79 -1.80
N ILE A 111 -4.50 -2.57 -1.59
CA ILE A 111 -3.97 -2.19 -0.27
C ILE A 111 -3.48 -0.75 -0.30
N GLY A 112 -2.69 -0.40 -1.31
CA GLY A 112 -2.14 0.94 -1.39
C GLY A 112 -1.36 1.16 -2.66
N LYS A 113 -0.63 2.28 -2.68
CA LYS A 113 0.17 2.66 -3.84
C LYS A 113 1.43 3.38 -3.37
N VAL A 114 2.56 2.95 -3.89
CA VAL A 114 3.84 3.58 -3.60
C VAL A 114 3.89 4.94 -4.30
N ILE A 115 4.24 5.98 -3.54
CA ILE A 115 4.49 7.30 -4.09
C ILE A 115 5.89 7.27 -4.71
N HIS A 116 6.02 7.75 -5.94
CA HIS A 116 7.30 7.78 -6.65
C HIS A 116 7.90 6.39 -6.80
N PRO A 117 7.24 5.52 -7.61
CA PRO A 117 7.70 4.13 -7.75
C PRO A 117 8.87 3.97 -8.73
N GLU A 118 9.43 5.05 -9.26
CA GLU A 118 10.41 5.00 -10.34
C GLU A 118 11.66 4.20 -10.00
N ASN A 119 12.04 4.19 -8.73
CA ASN A 119 13.25 3.49 -8.30
C ASN A 119 13.00 2.02 -7.94
N LEU A 120 11.76 1.57 -7.97
CA LEU A 120 11.45 0.19 -7.57
C LEU A 120 12.18 -0.85 -8.43
N PRO A 121 12.22 -0.72 -9.77
CA PRO A 121 12.89 -1.76 -10.55
C PRO A 121 14.35 -1.97 -10.18
N ALA A 122 15.06 -0.90 -9.81
CA ALA A 122 16.46 -1.02 -9.40
C ALA A 122 16.62 -1.76 -8.08
N MET A 123 15.58 -1.75 -7.24
CA MET A 123 15.64 -2.36 -5.91
C MET A 123 15.28 -3.84 -5.91
N VAL A 124 14.71 -4.34 -7.01
CA VAL A 124 14.19 -5.72 -7.05
C VAL A 124 14.92 -6.57 -8.09
N ASP A 125 16.22 -6.33 -8.26
CA ASP A 125 17.04 -7.06 -9.22
C ASP A 125 17.54 -8.39 -8.69
N LYS A 126 17.07 -8.82 -7.54
CA LYS A 126 17.43 -10.09 -6.91
C LYS A 126 16.22 -11.00 -6.89
N LYS A 127 16.46 -12.28 -6.63
CA LYS A 127 15.38 -13.24 -6.51
C LYS A 127 14.61 -13.07 -5.20
N LYS A 128 15.27 -12.67 -4.14
CA LYS A 128 14.67 -12.48 -2.83
C LYS A 128 15.01 -11.10 -2.31
N ILE A 129 14.00 -10.35 -1.95
CA ILE A 129 14.14 -8.95 -1.57
C ILE A 129 13.59 -8.77 -0.16
N GLY A 130 14.41 -8.23 0.74
CA GLY A 130 13.95 -7.88 2.08
C GLY A 130 13.18 -6.58 2.05
N VAL A 131 11.94 -6.62 2.53
CA VAL A 131 11.06 -5.45 2.54
C VAL A 131 10.51 -5.27 3.93
N ARG A 132 10.58 -4.05 4.43
CA ARG A 132 10.10 -3.72 5.76
C ARG A 132 9.05 -2.62 5.69
N PHE A 133 7.93 -2.85 6.35
CA PHE A 133 6.85 -1.88 6.44
C PHE A 133 6.73 -1.35 7.86
N ASN A 134 6.63 -0.04 8.00
CA ASN A 134 6.46 0.63 9.29
C ASN A 134 5.35 1.68 9.16
N ASP A 135 4.66 1.94 10.25
CA ASP A 135 3.62 2.95 10.21
C ASP A 135 4.12 4.34 10.60
N HIS A 136 5.40 4.51 10.74
CA HIS A 136 6.14 5.78 10.91
C HIS A 136 7.45 5.61 11.68
#